data_a968c744e99a9fde9d6cad78495fb847
#
_entry.id   a968c744e99a9fde9d6cad78495fb847
#
_cell.length_a   1.000
_cell.length_b   1.000
_cell.length_c   1.000
_cell.angle_alpha   90.00
_cell.angle_beta   90.00
_cell.angle_gamma   90.00
#
_symmetry.space_group_name_H-M   'P 1'
#
loop_
_entity.id
_entity.type
_entity.pdbx_description
1 polymer ?
#
loop_
_entity_poly.entity_id
_entity_poly.type
_entity_poly.pdbx_seq_one_letter_code
_entity_poly.pdbx_strand_id
1 'polypeptide(L)'
;MAPIADHPLRYTLANELHARPFPSVDAPSRAAYLAIKPVTNAAGRDRAADRQHLIDLLDRFGAQHPQPNATHYFGTIGKHQLKWESHTEFVTYTIFGEGVAERPFDASTFNVFPEEWLAAAPGLRVTSALIRIEVAEGDDGIIEKARKWFVPESLAISRVIENDLVVAGDFRIDHGGHMRFAVFARPHVGNRRVGRVMQRLCEVETYKAMSMLGLSRARELGPKMGEFDMRLTSLLEDMRSTTADPAIVLQSLLEVSAEIENTIAQSSFRFGATEAYEKIVNQRIGVLREERFEGRQTFGEFMMRRFDPAMRTVKSTENRLHAMSDRALRAGDLLRTRVDVERSAQNQELLTSMDKRADLQLRLQKTVEGLSVVAISYYAVNLVLYLTGPLEQSFGVSKALIAAIATPIVLLCVWIMVNRIRKHME
;
A
#
# COMPACT_ATOMS: atom_id res chain seq x y z
N MET A 1 3.12 5.75 -48.06
CA MET A 1 3.26 5.97 -46.60
C MET A 1 2.17 6.93 -46.18
N ALA A 2 1.58 6.71 -45.01
CA ALA A 2 0.56 7.61 -44.49
C ALA A 2 1.22 8.99 -44.20
N PRO A 3 0.54 10.11 -44.48
CA PRO A 3 1.11 11.44 -44.30
C PRO A 3 1.27 11.89 -42.83
N ILE A 4 0.89 11.02 -41.87
CA ILE A 4 0.97 11.26 -40.43
C ILE A 4 2.13 10.47 -39.80
N ALA A 5 2.88 11.08 -38.90
CA ALA A 5 3.98 10.44 -38.19
C ALA A 5 3.43 9.44 -37.17
N ASP A 6 4.10 8.29 -37.05
CA ASP A 6 3.74 7.26 -36.07
C ASP A 6 4.17 7.66 -34.66
N HIS A 7 3.36 7.30 -33.65
CA HIS A 7 3.75 7.41 -32.26
C HIS A 7 4.97 6.51 -31.98
N PRO A 8 6.01 6.97 -31.25
CA PRO A 8 7.25 6.22 -31.03
C PRO A 8 7.05 4.78 -30.50
N LEU A 9 6.01 4.55 -29.69
CA LEU A 9 5.70 3.25 -29.10
C LEU A 9 4.76 2.35 -29.95
N ARG A 10 4.28 2.84 -31.11
CA ARG A 10 3.27 2.10 -31.92
C ARG A 10 3.69 0.68 -32.23
N TYR A 11 4.87 0.50 -32.79
CA TYR A 11 5.38 -0.82 -33.18
C TYR A 11 5.73 -1.69 -31.96
N THR A 12 6.33 -1.11 -30.93
CA THR A 12 6.67 -1.81 -29.70
C THR A 12 5.43 -2.39 -29.03
N LEU A 13 4.38 -1.58 -28.86
CA LEU A 13 3.13 -2.01 -28.24
C LEU A 13 2.36 -3.03 -29.09
N ALA A 14 2.33 -2.83 -30.42
CA ALA A 14 1.70 -3.80 -31.30
C ALA A 14 2.41 -5.17 -31.27
N ASN A 15 3.74 -5.16 -31.26
CA ASN A 15 4.52 -6.41 -31.22
C ASN A 15 4.41 -7.13 -29.88
N GLU A 16 4.20 -6.42 -28.76
CA GLU A 16 4.00 -7.04 -27.45
C GLU A 16 2.78 -7.99 -27.44
N LEU A 17 1.73 -7.71 -28.22
CA LEU A 17 0.56 -8.58 -28.34
C LEU A 17 0.88 -9.94 -28.99
N HIS A 18 1.96 -10.03 -29.74
CA HIS A 18 2.38 -11.25 -30.45
C HIS A 18 3.60 -11.92 -29.82
N ALA A 19 4.11 -11.37 -28.72
CA ALA A 19 5.39 -11.74 -28.15
C ALA A 19 5.45 -13.16 -27.54
N ARG A 20 4.32 -13.79 -27.21
CA ARG A 20 4.27 -15.04 -26.42
C ARG A 20 3.42 -16.12 -27.05
N PRO A 21 3.89 -16.74 -28.16
CA PRO A 21 3.14 -17.82 -28.79
C PRO A 21 3.06 -19.05 -27.87
N PHE A 22 1.97 -19.82 -28.01
CA PHE A 22 1.87 -21.12 -27.34
C PHE A 22 2.86 -22.12 -27.96
N PRO A 23 3.52 -22.95 -27.12
CA PRO A 23 4.39 -24.00 -27.64
C PRO A 23 3.60 -25.05 -28.39
N SER A 24 4.22 -25.70 -29.38
CA SER A 24 3.73 -26.94 -29.97
C SER A 24 4.37 -28.11 -29.23
N VAL A 25 3.58 -29.00 -28.67
CA VAL A 25 4.07 -30.12 -27.85
C VAL A 25 3.41 -31.41 -28.33
N ASP A 26 4.22 -32.32 -28.80
CA ASP A 26 3.75 -33.63 -29.25
C ASP A 26 3.51 -34.56 -28.05
N ALA A 27 2.59 -35.48 -28.17
CA ALA A 27 2.37 -36.54 -27.20
C ALA A 27 2.85 -37.89 -27.80
N PRO A 28 3.58 -38.72 -27.07
CA PRO A 28 3.97 -38.61 -25.67
C PRO A 28 5.20 -37.70 -25.46
N SER A 29 5.19 -36.91 -24.37
CA SER A 29 6.28 -36.02 -24.02
C SER A 29 6.32 -35.70 -22.52
N ARG A 30 7.34 -34.97 -22.10
CA ARG A 30 7.50 -34.48 -20.73
C ARG A 30 7.99 -33.05 -20.72
N ALA A 31 7.73 -32.35 -19.63
CA ALA A 31 8.29 -31.00 -19.44
C ALA A 31 8.73 -30.78 -18.01
N ALA A 32 9.78 -29.96 -17.88
CA ALA A 32 10.25 -29.39 -16.61
C ALA A 32 9.97 -27.88 -16.62
N TYR A 33 9.30 -27.42 -15.61
CA TYR A 33 8.90 -26.02 -15.44
C TYR A 33 9.55 -25.42 -14.19
N LEU A 34 10.04 -24.18 -14.28
CA LEU A 34 10.68 -23.44 -13.21
C LEU A 34 10.28 -21.98 -13.26
N ALA A 35 9.83 -21.43 -12.13
CA ALA A 35 9.59 -20.00 -11.95
C ALA A 35 10.54 -19.45 -10.85
N ILE A 36 11.27 -18.38 -11.18
CA ILE A 36 12.26 -17.75 -10.31
C ILE A 36 11.83 -16.31 -10.02
N LYS A 37 11.89 -15.90 -8.76
CA LYS A 37 11.53 -14.56 -8.30
C LYS A 37 12.50 -14.08 -7.23
N PRO A 38 13.01 -12.83 -7.27
CA PRO A 38 13.72 -12.23 -6.14
C PRO A 38 12.83 -12.12 -4.89
N VAL A 39 13.42 -12.24 -3.71
CA VAL A 39 12.69 -12.15 -2.44
C VAL A 39 12.10 -10.75 -2.25
N THR A 40 12.91 -9.72 -2.52
CA THR A 40 12.56 -8.30 -2.34
C THR A 40 12.62 -7.56 -3.67
N ASN A 41 11.90 -6.45 -3.77
CA ASN A 41 11.88 -5.55 -4.94
C ASN A 41 11.73 -6.27 -6.29
N ALA A 42 10.87 -7.28 -6.36
CA ALA A 42 10.76 -8.13 -7.55
C ALA A 42 10.28 -7.37 -8.80
N ALA A 43 9.46 -6.33 -8.64
CA ALA A 43 9.00 -5.50 -9.76
C ALA A 43 10.11 -4.59 -10.32
N GLY A 44 11.02 -4.13 -9.45
CA GLY A 44 12.19 -3.31 -9.83
C GLY A 44 13.47 -4.13 -10.02
N ARG A 45 13.40 -5.46 -10.19
CA ARG A 45 14.56 -6.32 -10.34
C ARG A 45 15.38 -6.01 -11.60
N ASP A 46 16.63 -6.40 -11.57
CA ASP A 46 17.53 -6.30 -12.72
C ASP A 46 17.14 -7.32 -13.81
N ARG A 47 16.46 -6.84 -14.85
CA ARG A 47 16.09 -7.67 -16.00
C ARG A 47 17.29 -8.05 -16.89
N ALA A 48 18.41 -7.34 -16.77
CA ALA A 48 19.63 -7.71 -17.46
C ALA A 48 20.25 -8.95 -16.82
N ALA A 49 20.23 -9.06 -15.49
CA ALA A 49 20.65 -10.26 -14.78
C ALA A 49 19.76 -11.48 -15.13
N ASP A 50 18.44 -11.29 -15.27
CA ASP A 50 17.54 -12.36 -15.74
C ASP A 50 17.92 -12.86 -17.13
N ARG A 51 18.23 -11.94 -18.06
CA ARG A 51 18.66 -12.32 -19.42
C ARG A 51 20.03 -12.96 -19.43
N GLN A 52 20.97 -12.46 -18.63
CA GLN A 52 22.28 -13.06 -18.53
C GLN A 52 22.19 -14.51 -18.02
N HIS A 53 21.36 -14.75 -17.02
CA HIS A 53 21.09 -16.11 -16.53
C HIS A 53 20.49 -17.03 -17.62
N LEU A 54 19.62 -16.49 -18.51
CA LEU A 54 19.18 -17.24 -19.68
C LEU A 54 20.33 -17.52 -20.66
N ILE A 55 21.15 -16.51 -20.98
CA ILE A 55 22.30 -16.62 -21.89
C ILE A 55 23.29 -17.66 -21.38
N ASP A 56 23.60 -17.66 -20.10
CA ASP A 56 24.49 -18.65 -19.48
C ASP A 56 23.97 -20.09 -19.64
N LEU A 57 22.65 -20.29 -19.64
CA LEU A 57 22.06 -21.59 -19.95
C LEU A 57 22.22 -21.93 -21.45
N LEU A 58 21.94 -20.96 -22.32
CA LEU A 58 22.04 -21.16 -23.77
C LEU A 58 23.47 -21.47 -24.23
N ASP A 59 24.46 -20.79 -23.66
CA ASP A 59 25.88 -21.00 -23.93
C ASP A 59 26.33 -22.42 -23.59
N ARG A 60 25.84 -22.98 -22.47
CA ARG A 60 26.14 -24.37 -22.08
C ARG A 60 25.66 -25.41 -23.11
N PHE A 61 24.64 -25.05 -23.88
CA PHE A 61 24.11 -25.94 -24.93
C PHE A 61 24.48 -25.48 -26.35
N GLY A 62 25.29 -24.42 -26.51
CA GLY A 62 25.64 -23.86 -27.81
C GLY A 62 24.42 -23.36 -28.60
N ALA A 63 23.40 -22.85 -27.90
CA ALA A 63 22.13 -22.42 -28.48
C ALA A 63 22.15 -20.93 -28.88
N GLN A 64 21.28 -20.55 -29.81
CA GLN A 64 21.17 -19.18 -30.26
C GLN A 64 20.66 -18.25 -29.15
N HIS A 65 21.29 -17.07 -29.02
CA HIS A 65 20.88 -16.07 -28.05
C HIS A 65 19.58 -15.33 -28.44
N PRO A 66 18.81 -14.82 -27.46
CA PRO A 66 17.65 -13.99 -27.72
C PRO A 66 18.07 -12.63 -28.29
N GLN A 67 17.12 -11.95 -28.96
CA GLN A 67 17.33 -10.56 -29.38
C GLN A 67 17.59 -9.66 -28.16
N PRO A 68 18.34 -8.55 -28.32
CA PRO A 68 18.52 -7.56 -27.28
C PRO A 68 17.17 -7.08 -26.73
N ASN A 69 17.03 -7.02 -25.42
CA ASN A 69 15.81 -6.63 -24.71
C ASN A 69 14.59 -7.55 -24.90
N ALA A 70 14.79 -8.78 -25.38
CA ALA A 70 13.70 -9.76 -25.45
C ALA A 70 13.08 -10.02 -24.07
N THR A 71 11.76 -10.08 -24.03
CA THR A 71 10.96 -10.46 -22.85
C THR A 71 10.55 -11.92 -22.90
N HIS A 72 10.84 -12.61 -23.99
CA HIS A 72 10.56 -14.02 -24.22
C HIS A 72 11.62 -14.63 -25.13
N TYR A 73 11.79 -15.94 -25.02
CA TYR A 73 12.66 -16.74 -25.89
C TYR A 73 12.00 -18.11 -26.13
N PHE A 74 12.10 -18.60 -27.35
CA PHE A 74 11.75 -19.97 -27.69
C PHE A 74 12.80 -20.50 -28.64
N GLY A 75 13.45 -21.61 -28.28
CA GLY A 75 14.53 -22.18 -29.07
C GLY A 75 14.91 -23.60 -28.63
N THR A 76 15.80 -24.22 -29.37
CA THR A 76 16.30 -25.58 -29.08
C THR A 76 17.57 -25.51 -28.22
N ILE A 77 17.64 -26.32 -27.16
CA ILE A 77 18.81 -26.54 -26.32
C ILE A 77 19.15 -28.04 -26.31
N GLY A 78 20.24 -28.40 -26.97
CA GLY A 78 20.58 -29.81 -27.18
C GLY A 78 19.44 -30.56 -27.87
N LYS A 79 18.86 -31.59 -27.23
CA LYS A 79 17.69 -32.37 -27.72
C LYS A 79 16.36 -31.86 -27.21
N HIS A 80 16.31 -30.71 -26.50
CA HIS A 80 15.14 -30.19 -25.86
C HIS A 80 14.74 -28.86 -26.47
N GLN A 81 13.49 -28.45 -26.29
CA GLN A 81 13.06 -27.10 -26.58
C GLN A 81 12.94 -26.32 -25.26
N LEU A 82 13.39 -25.08 -25.27
CA LEU A 82 13.32 -24.16 -24.14
C LEU A 82 12.36 -23.01 -24.47
N LYS A 83 11.42 -22.73 -23.57
CA LYS A 83 10.66 -21.50 -23.52
C LYS A 83 11.06 -20.73 -22.28
N TRP A 84 11.41 -19.45 -22.46
CA TRP A 84 11.68 -18.53 -21.38
C TRP A 84 10.78 -17.30 -21.51
N GLU A 85 10.25 -16.81 -20.40
CA GLU A 85 9.40 -15.61 -20.35
C GLU A 85 9.76 -14.74 -19.14
N SER A 86 9.95 -13.44 -19.39
CA SER A 86 10.12 -12.42 -18.33
C SER A 86 8.79 -11.77 -18.05
N HIS A 87 8.34 -11.86 -16.81
CA HIS A 87 7.12 -11.23 -16.28
C HIS A 87 7.46 -10.01 -15.43
N THR A 88 6.47 -9.37 -14.83
CA THR A 88 6.70 -8.17 -14.00
C THR A 88 7.55 -8.47 -12.77
N GLU A 89 7.30 -9.59 -12.07
CA GLU A 89 7.97 -9.93 -10.81
C GLU A 89 8.84 -11.18 -10.86
N PHE A 90 8.78 -11.96 -11.91
CA PHE A 90 9.44 -13.27 -12.00
C PHE A 90 9.80 -13.61 -13.44
N VAL A 91 10.63 -14.65 -13.59
CA VAL A 91 10.93 -15.27 -14.88
C VAL A 91 10.53 -16.74 -14.85
N THR A 92 10.20 -17.28 -16.00
CA THR A 92 9.84 -18.69 -16.16
C THR A 92 10.70 -19.37 -17.20
N TYR A 93 11.03 -20.62 -16.94
CA TYR A 93 11.72 -21.54 -17.85
C TYR A 93 10.87 -22.79 -18.02
N THR A 94 10.59 -23.17 -19.23
CA THR A 94 9.92 -24.44 -19.55
C THR A 94 10.76 -25.22 -20.54
N ILE A 95 11.18 -26.42 -20.18
CA ILE A 95 11.93 -27.31 -21.03
C ILE A 95 11.05 -28.49 -21.44
N PHE A 96 10.96 -28.73 -22.73
CA PHE A 96 10.18 -29.80 -23.33
C PHE A 96 11.12 -30.91 -23.81
N GLY A 97 10.81 -32.14 -23.45
CA GLY A 97 11.52 -33.32 -23.88
C GLY A 97 10.59 -34.33 -24.56
N GLU A 98 11.05 -34.95 -25.60
CA GLU A 98 10.32 -36.02 -26.28
C GLU A 98 10.19 -37.29 -25.43
N GLY A 99 9.11 -38.00 -25.59
CA GLY A 99 8.78 -39.21 -24.88
C GLY A 99 8.59 -39.05 -23.39
N VAL A 100 8.21 -40.09 -22.70
CA VAL A 100 8.01 -40.14 -21.27
C VAL A 100 9.02 -41.05 -20.62
N ALA A 101 9.47 -40.69 -19.40
CA ALA A 101 10.32 -41.58 -18.62
C ALA A 101 9.52 -42.81 -18.15
N GLU A 102 10.18 -43.95 -17.98
CA GLU A 102 9.55 -45.18 -17.45
C GLU A 102 8.93 -44.91 -16.07
N ARG A 103 9.71 -44.26 -15.18
CA ARG A 103 9.23 -43.79 -13.88
C ARG A 103 8.42 -42.48 -14.06
N PRO A 104 7.16 -42.46 -13.64
CA PRO A 104 6.37 -41.22 -13.69
C PRO A 104 6.98 -40.09 -12.89
N PHE A 105 7.04 -38.91 -13.49
CA PHE A 105 7.60 -37.69 -12.87
C PHE A 105 9.02 -37.87 -12.34
N ASP A 106 9.86 -38.56 -13.13
CA ASP A 106 11.26 -38.75 -12.78
C ASP A 106 11.95 -37.39 -12.63
N ALA A 107 12.60 -37.20 -11.48
CA ALA A 107 13.35 -35.97 -11.18
C ALA A 107 14.48 -35.69 -12.17
N SER A 108 15.00 -36.75 -12.85
CA SER A 108 15.98 -36.59 -13.93
C SER A 108 15.51 -35.70 -15.08
N THR A 109 14.18 -35.56 -15.26
CA THR A 109 13.61 -34.60 -16.22
C THR A 109 13.98 -33.14 -15.87
N PHE A 110 14.18 -32.84 -14.58
CA PHE A 110 14.59 -31.52 -14.13
C PHE A 110 16.11 -31.31 -14.22
N ASN A 111 16.91 -32.36 -14.30
CA ASN A 111 18.39 -32.30 -14.36
C ASN A 111 18.90 -31.67 -15.67
N VAL A 112 18.03 -31.35 -16.61
CA VAL A 112 18.36 -30.54 -17.79
C VAL A 112 18.77 -29.11 -17.38
N PHE A 113 18.34 -28.64 -16.21
CA PHE A 113 18.85 -27.45 -15.55
C PHE A 113 20.10 -27.83 -14.73
N PRO A 114 21.32 -27.37 -15.08
CA PRO A 114 22.53 -27.69 -14.35
C PRO A 114 22.48 -27.14 -12.92
N GLU A 115 22.97 -27.89 -11.95
CA GLU A 115 22.95 -27.47 -10.52
C GLU A 115 23.67 -26.14 -10.30
N GLU A 116 24.83 -25.92 -10.89
CA GLU A 116 25.58 -24.68 -10.80
C GLU A 116 24.81 -23.49 -11.38
N TRP A 117 24.10 -23.71 -12.48
CA TRP A 117 23.26 -22.70 -13.09
C TRP A 117 22.06 -22.36 -12.20
N LEU A 118 21.42 -23.38 -11.59
CA LEU A 118 20.36 -23.17 -10.60
C LEU A 118 20.86 -22.40 -9.37
N ALA A 119 22.07 -22.69 -8.90
CA ALA A 119 22.70 -21.99 -7.77
C ALA A 119 23.02 -20.51 -8.09
N ALA A 120 23.31 -20.20 -9.36
CA ALA A 120 23.58 -18.83 -9.83
C ALA A 120 22.33 -18.01 -10.15
N ALA A 121 21.13 -18.55 -9.91
CA ALA A 121 19.88 -17.87 -10.25
C ALA A 121 19.74 -16.51 -9.56
N PRO A 122 19.25 -15.45 -10.26
CA PRO A 122 19.10 -14.10 -9.70
C PRO A 122 17.90 -13.97 -8.73
N GLY A 123 17.38 -15.06 -8.23
CA GLY A 123 16.25 -15.15 -7.32
C GLY A 123 16.02 -16.54 -6.78
N LEU A 124 14.91 -16.75 -6.09
CA LEU A 124 14.54 -18.04 -5.50
C LEU A 124 13.43 -18.71 -6.32
N ARG A 125 13.39 -20.03 -6.27
CA ARG A 125 12.33 -20.83 -6.85
C ARG A 125 11.00 -20.55 -6.14
N VAL A 126 10.05 -19.93 -6.86
CA VAL A 126 8.68 -19.73 -6.37
C VAL A 126 7.87 -21.00 -6.55
N THR A 127 7.97 -21.62 -7.71
CA THR A 127 7.38 -22.91 -8.00
C THR A 127 8.17 -23.62 -9.09
N SER A 128 8.00 -24.92 -9.17
CA SER A 128 8.50 -25.77 -10.25
C SER A 128 7.54 -26.93 -10.43
N ALA A 129 7.46 -27.46 -11.66
CA ALA A 129 6.58 -28.57 -11.98
C ALA A 129 7.23 -29.57 -12.93
N LEU A 130 6.90 -30.83 -12.73
CA LEU A 130 7.13 -31.91 -13.69
C LEU A 130 5.81 -32.24 -14.37
N ILE A 131 5.81 -32.24 -15.70
CA ILE A 131 4.61 -32.47 -16.49
C ILE A 131 4.84 -33.72 -17.33
N ARG A 132 3.91 -34.64 -17.24
CA ARG A 132 3.88 -35.88 -18.04
C ARG A 132 2.73 -35.83 -19.00
N ILE A 133 3.01 -36.00 -20.27
CA ILE A 133 2.00 -35.97 -21.34
C ILE A 133 1.98 -37.36 -22.00
N GLU A 134 0.84 -38.04 -21.95
CA GLU A 134 0.64 -39.35 -22.53
C GLU A 134 -0.47 -39.32 -23.61
N VAL A 135 -0.40 -40.24 -24.55
CA VAL A 135 -1.50 -40.52 -25.46
C VAL A 135 -2.47 -41.48 -24.78
N ALA A 136 -3.76 -41.19 -24.82
CA ALA A 136 -4.82 -42.05 -24.29
C ALA A 136 -5.95 -42.20 -25.30
N GLU A 137 -6.13 -43.41 -25.84
CA GLU A 137 -7.19 -43.71 -26.79
C GLU A 137 -8.60 -43.60 -26.19
N GLY A 138 -8.73 -43.94 -24.92
CA GLY A 138 -9.96 -43.88 -24.13
C GLY A 138 -9.73 -43.41 -22.72
N ASP A 139 -10.71 -43.57 -21.86
CA ASP A 139 -10.65 -43.22 -20.42
C ASP A 139 -10.06 -44.36 -19.57
N ASP A 140 -10.03 -45.54 -20.11
CA ASP A 140 -9.57 -46.73 -19.39
C ASP A 140 -8.14 -46.58 -18.88
N GLY A 141 -7.93 -46.92 -17.63
CA GLY A 141 -6.61 -46.83 -16.97
C GLY A 141 -6.14 -45.43 -16.60
N ILE A 142 -6.79 -44.31 -17.04
CA ILE A 142 -6.41 -42.98 -16.67
C ILE A 142 -6.56 -42.77 -15.13
N ILE A 143 -7.70 -43.21 -14.59
CA ILE A 143 -7.98 -43.05 -13.14
C ILE A 143 -7.05 -43.90 -12.29
N GLU A 144 -6.67 -45.08 -12.74
CA GLU A 144 -5.73 -45.95 -12.04
C GLU A 144 -4.32 -45.32 -12.01
N LYS A 145 -3.86 -44.81 -13.15
CA LYS A 145 -2.60 -44.05 -13.24
C LYS A 145 -2.64 -42.82 -12.32
N ALA A 146 -3.72 -42.04 -12.36
CA ALA A 146 -3.87 -40.85 -11.54
C ALA A 146 -3.84 -41.17 -10.04
N ARG A 147 -4.54 -42.23 -9.59
CA ARG A 147 -4.52 -42.69 -8.19
C ARG A 147 -3.13 -43.18 -7.75
N LYS A 148 -2.36 -43.77 -8.62
CA LYS A 148 -1.01 -44.25 -8.37
C LYS A 148 0.02 -43.11 -8.29
N TRP A 149 -0.18 -42.06 -9.07
CA TRP A 149 0.78 -40.97 -9.22
C TRP A 149 0.55 -39.84 -8.25
N PHE A 150 -0.68 -39.60 -7.85
CA PHE A 150 -1.10 -38.45 -7.03
C PHE A 150 -1.71 -38.90 -5.70
N VAL A 151 -1.76 -37.96 -4.75
CA VAL A 151 -2.38 -38.18 -3.45
C VAL A 151 -3.90 -38.17 -3.62
N PRO A 152 -4.63 -39.28 -3.36
CA PRO A 152 -6.04 -39.41 -3.70
C PRO A 152 -6.96 -38.36 -3.08
N GLU A 153 -6.66 -37.90 -1.85
CA GLU A 153 -7.45 -36.93 -1.08
C GLU A 153 -7.38 -35.52 -1.68
N SER A 154 -6.34 -35.22 -2.43
CA SER A 154 -6.14 -33.92 -3.07
C SER A 154 -6.18 -33.99 -4.61
N LEU A 155 -6.37 -35.20 -5.18
CA LEU A 155 -6.43 -35.37 -6.62
C LEU A 155 -7.57 -34.55 -7.22
N ALA A 156 -7.21 -33.67 -8.15
CA ALA A 156 -8.11 -33.03 -9.08
C ALA A 156 -7.87 -33.62 -10.49
N ILE A 157 -8.93 -33.99 -11.18
CA ILE A 157 -8.86 -34.57 -12.51
C ILE A 157 -10.07 -34.10 -13.33
N SER A 158 -9.82 -33.61 -14.55
CA SER A 158 -10.85 -33.00 -15.38
C SER A 158 -10.67 -33.41 -16.84
N ARG A 159 -11.77 -33.59 -17.55
CA ARG A 159 -11.80 -33.47 -19.00
C ARG A 159 -11.70 -32.00 -19.36
N VAL A 160 -10.92 -31.65 -20.34
CA VAL A 160 -10.74 -30.27 -20.78
C VAL A 160 -10.84 -30.14 -22.28
N ILE A 161 -11.20 -28.94 -22.73
CA ILE A 161 -11.28 -28.58 -24.15
C ILE A 161 -12.14 -29.61 -24.91
N GLU A 162 -13.41 -29.73 -24.49
CA GLU A 162 -14.39 -30.57 -25.20
C GLU A 162 -14.00 -32.08 -25.27
N ASN A 163 -13.44 -32.58 -24.17
CA ASN A 163 -12.97 -33.97 -23.99
C ASN A 163 -11.75 -34.37 -24.83
N ASP A 164 -11.05 -33.43 -25.44
CA ASP A 164 -9.82 -33.70 -26.19
C ASP A 164 -8.65 -34.15 -25.28
N LEU A 165 -8.64 -33.65 -24.04
CA LEU A 165 -7.60 -33.99 -23.09
C LEU A 165 -8.21 -34.26 -21.69
N VAL A 166 -7.51 -35.08 -20.92
CA VAL A 166 -7.74 -35.19 -19.48
C VAL A 166 -6.52 -34.67 -18.75
N VAL A 167 -6.72 -33.78 -17.75
CA VAL A 167 -5.66 -33.27 -16.90
C VAL A 167 -5.81 -33.77 -15.49
N ALA A 168 -4.68 -34.05 -14.82
CA ALA A 168 -4.67 -34.50 -13.44
C ALA A 168 -3.52 -33.85 -12.65
N GLY A 169 -3.75 -33.58 -11.37
CA GLY A 169 -2.76 -33.04 -10.44
C GLY A 169 -3.29 -33.06 -9.01
N ASP A 170 -2.42 -32.96 -8.03
CA ASP A 170 -2.79 -32.93 -6.61
C ASP A 170 -2.39 -31.65 -5.89
N PHE A 171 -1.75 -30.73 -6.59
CA PHE A 171 -1.26 -29.46 -6.05
C PHE A 171 -0.36 -29.62 -4.80
N ARG A 172 0.34 -30.75 -4.71
CA ARG A 172 1.33 -31.03 -3.68
C ARG A 172 2.73 -31.02 -4.23
N ILE A 173 3.63 -30.46 -3.46
CA ILE A 173 5.07 -30.51 -3.74
C ILE A 173 5.54 -31.94 -3.39
N ASP A 174 6.20 -32.60 -4.32
CA ASP A 174 6.77 -33.93 -4.11
C ASP A 174 8.11 -33.88 -3.33
N HIS A 175 8.72 -35.02 -3.09
CA HIS A 175 10.02 -35.14 -2.40
C HIS A 175 11.17 -34.46 -3.17
N GLY A 176 11.06 -34.30 -4.50
CA GLY A 176 11.99 -33.55 -5.34
C GLY A 176 11.79 -32.03 -5.28
N GLY A 177 10.73 -31.58 -4.62
CA GLY A 177 10.40 -30.16 -4.53
C GLY A 177 9.59 -29.65 -5.72
N HIS A 178 8.93 -30.54 -6.50
CA HIS A 178 8.19 -30.19 -7.70
C HIS A 178 6.69 -30.47 -7.56
N MET A 179 5.89 -29.61 -8.18
CA MET A 179 4.50 -29.93 -8.50
C MET A 179 4.47 -30.97 -9.62
N ARG A 180 3.37 -31.71 -9.70
CA ARG A 180 3.20 -32.77 -10.73
C ARG A 180 1.88 -32.59 -11.45
N PHE A 181 1.94 -32.63 -12.79
CA PHE A 181 0.75 -32.59 -13.64
C PHE A 181 0.83 -33.68 -14.69
N ALA A 182 -0.26 -34.42 -14.89
CA ALA A 182 -0.43 -35.33 -16.00
C ALA A 182 -1.42 -34.76 -17.03
N VAL A 183 -1.12 -34.96 -18.29
CA VAL A 183 -1.97 -34.60 -19.42
C VAL A 183 -2.14 -35.87 -20.29
N PHE A 184 -3.35 -36.31 -20.47
CA PHE A 184 -3.68 -37.43 -21.35
C PHE A 184 -4.36 -36.87 -22.58
N ALA A 185 -3.67 -36.91 -23.71
CA ALA A 185 -4.16 -36.38 -24.98
C ALA A 185 -4.79 -37.48 -25.84
N ARG A 186 -5.93 -37.20 -26.49
CA ARG A 186 -6.50 -38.11 -27.48
C ARG A 186 -5.60 -38.15 -28.72
N PRO A 187 -5.54 -39.29 -29.47
CA PRO A 187 -4.65 -39.43 -30.63
C PRO A 187 -4.85 -38.39 -31.74
N HIS A 188 -6.06 -37.86 -31.87
CA HIS A 188 -6.42 -36.87 -32.89
C HIS A 188 -6.10 -35.43 -32.50
N VAL A 189 -5.65 -35.19 -31.27
CA VAL A 189 -5.40 -33.83 -30.74
C VAL A 189 -4.09 -33.29 -31.27
N GLY A 190 -4.14 -32.16 -31.96
CA GLY A 190 -2.94 -31.51 -32.49
C GLY A 190 -2.04 -30.90 -31.40
N ASN A 191 -0.74 -30.94 -31.66
CA ASN A 191 0.35 -30.52 -30.77
C ASN A 191 0.20 -29.07 -30.19
N ARG A 192 -0.37 -28.14 -30.96
CA ARG A 192 -0.67 -26.78 -30.49
C ARG A 192 -1.74 -26.76 -29.39
N ARG A 193 -2.69 -27.69 -29.41
CA ARG A 193 -3.75 -27.79 -28.41
C ARG A 193 -3.19 -28.38 -27.11
N VAL A 194 -2.35 -29.40 -27.22
CA VAL A 194 -1.59 -29.97 -26.09
C VAL A 194 -0.72 -28.90 -25.41
N GLY A 195 0.08 -28.18 -26.21
CA GLY A 195 0.94 -27.13 -25.71
C GLY A 195 0.17 -25.98 -24.99
N ARG A 196 -1.00 -25.61 -25.49
CA ARG A 196 -1.87 -24.62 -24.82
C ARG A 196 -2.35 -25.09 -23.46
N VAL A 197 -2.81 -26.31 -23.32
CA VAL A 197 -3.26 -26.85 -22.04
C VAL A 197 -2.11 -26.92 -21.07
N MET A 198 -0.97 -27.46 -21.49
CA MET A 198 0.23 -27.52 -20.65
C MET A 198 0.66 -26.13 -20.16
N GLN A 199 0.73 -25.14 -21.05
CA GLN A 199 1.08 -23.77 -20.65
C GLN A 199 0.08 -23.21 -19.63
N ARG A 200 -1.24 -23.44 -19.81
CA ARG A 200 -2.26 -23.01 -18.84
C ARG A 200 -2.07 -23.65 -17.47
N LEU A 201 -1.69 -24.92 -17.40
CA LEU A 201 -1.38 -25.58 -16.12
C LEU A 201 -0.17 -24.90 -15.43
N CYS A 202 0.90 -24.59 -16.18
CA CYS A 202 2.04 -23.84 -15.66
C CYS A 202 1.64 -22.43 -15.18
N GLU A 203 0.80 -21.73 -15.96
CA GLU A 203 0.30 -20.41 -15.61
C GLU A 203 -0.58 -20.44 -14.35
N VAL A 204 -1.50 -21.41 -14.23
CA VAL A 204 -2.34 -21.62 -13.03
C VAL A 204 -1.44 -21.83 -11.82
N GLU A 205 -0.45 -22.72 -11.92
CA GLU A 205 0.46 -23.01 -10.81
C GLU A 205 1.25 -21.77 -10.39
N THR A 206 1.82 -21.05 -11.35
CA THR A 206 2.66 -19.89 -11.07
C THR A 206 1.85 -18.75 -10.47
N TYR A 207 0.74 -18.37 -11.10
CA TYR A 207 -0.06 -17.26 -10.60
C TYR A 207 -0.76 -17.60 -9.27
N LYS A 208 -1.11 -18.87 -9.02
CA LYS A 208 -1.53 -19.35 -7.72
C LYS A 208 -0.42 -19.15 -6.68
N ALA A 209 0.80 -19.58 -6.96
CA ALA A 209 1.94 -19.42 -6.06
C ALA A 209 2.22 -17.94 -5.77
N MET A 210 2.17 -17.09 -6.79
CA MET A 210 2.35 -15.63 -6.67
C MET A 210 1.24 -14.97 -5.84
N SER A 211 -0.02 -15.39 -6.02
CA SER A 211 -1.15 -14.89 -5.22
C SER A 211 -1.02 -15.28 -3.74
N MET A 212 -0.54 -16.50 -3.45
CA MET A 212 -0.36 -16.98 -2.09
C MET A 212 0.68 -16.19 -1.28
N LEU A 213 1.58 -15.43 -1.94
CA LEU A 213 2.45 -14.47 -1.26
C LEU A 213 1.66 -13.35 -0.57
N GLY A 214 0.51 -12.96 -1.13
CA GLY A 214 -0.42 -12.03 -0.47
C GLY A 214 -1.01 -12.58 0.82
N LEU A 215 -1.34 -13.88 0.86
CA LEU A 215 -1.81 -14.53 2.10
C LEU A 215 -0.72 -14.53 3.17
N SER A 216 0.54 -14.77 2.80
CA SER A 216 1.66 -14.67 3.75
C SER A 216 1.74 -13.27 4.34
N ARG A 217 1.65 -12.23 3.50
CA ARG A 217 1.63 -10.83 3.94
C ARG A 217 0.43 -10.50 4.82
N ALA A 218 -0.77 -10.98 4.47
CA ALA A 218 -1.98 -10.77 5.28
C ALA A 218 -1.85 -11.40 6.68
N ARG A 219 -1.26 -12.58 6.77
CA ARG A 219 -1.00 -13.26 8.05
C ARG A 219 0.03 -12.52 8.90
N GLU A 220 1.10 -12.03 8.29
CA GLU A 220 2.13 -11.21 8.96
C GLU A 220 1.54 -9.94 9.56
N LEU A 221 0.56 -9.31 8.89
CA LEU A 221 -0.11 -8.10 9.36
C LEU A 221 -1.14 -8.35 10.47
N GLY A 222 -1.62 -9.56 10.64
CA GLY A 222 -2.68 -9.89 11.61
C GLY A 222 -2.43 -9.35 13.03
N PRO A 223 -1.28 -9.64 13.66
CA PRO A 223 -0.93 -9.13 14.99
C PRO A 223 -0.89 -7.60 15.05
N LYS A 224 -0.25 -6.97 14.07
CA LYS A 224 -0.12 -5.51 13.98
C LYS A 224 -1.47 -4.80 13.83
N MET A 225 -2.37 -5.39 13.07
CA MET A 225 -3.74 -4.89 12.94
C MET A 225 -4.53 -5.02 14.24
N GLY A 226 -4.28 -6.07 15.04
CA GLY A 226 -4.85 -6.19 16.37
C GLY A 226 -4.38 -5.07 17.31
N GLU A 227 -3.09 -4.72 17.25
CA GLU A 227 -2.52 -3.60 17.99
C GLU A 227 -3.13 -2.25 17.56
N PHE A 228 -3.23 -1.99 16.27
CA PHE A 228 -3.90 -0.78 15.76
C PHE A 228 -5.33 -0.66 16.23
N ASP A 229 -6.09 -1.75 16.23
CA ASP A 229 -7.49 -1.77 16.65
C ASP A 229 -7.63 -1.42 18.14
N MET A 230 -6.76 -1.98 18.99
CA MET A 230 -6.73 -1.66 20.42
C MET A 230 -6.35 -0.18 20.67
N ARG A 231 -5.28 0.30 20.03
CA ARG A 231 -4.83 1.70 20.17
C ARG A 231 -5.91 2.68 19.69
N LEU A 232 -6.51 2.45 18.52
CA LEU A 232 -7.60 3.29 18.02
C LEU A 232 -8.83 3.26 18.94
N THR A 233 -9.17 2.12 19.50
CA THR A 233 -10.31 1.99 20.42
C THR A 233 -10.05 2.78 21.70
N SER A 234 -8.87 2.64 22.32
CA SER A 234 -8.48 3.41 23.49
C SER A 234 -8.50 4.93 23.22
N LEU A 235 -7.92 5.37 22.10
CA LEU A 235 -7.93 6.80 21.74
C LEU A 235 -9.35 7.34 21.50
N LEU A 236 -10.26 6.54 20.95
CA LEU A 236 -11.66 6.92 20.80
C LEU A 236 -12.42 6.99 22.13
N GLU A 237 -12.03 6.18 23.13
CA GLU A 237 -12.54 6.30 24.49
C GLU A 237 -12.02 7.55 25.18
N ASP A 238 -10.72 7.85 25.05
CA ASP A 238 -10.10 9.07 25.56
C ASP A 238 -10.70 10.34 24.95
N MET A 239 -11.08 10.31 23.66
CA MET A 239 -11.84 11.40 23.02
C MET A 239 -13.17 11.73 23.72
N ARG A 240 -13.79 10.74 24.35
CA ARG A 240 -15.07 10.92 25.05
C ARG A 240 -14.86 11.37 26.50
N SER A 241 -13.66 11.18 27.04
CA SER A 241 -13.30 11.58 28.40
C SER A 241 -13.20 13.09 28.51
N THR A 242 -13.64 13.61 29.64
CA THR A 242 -13.45 15.02 30.02
C THR A 242 -12.10 15.26 30.71
N THR A 243 -11.37 14.19 31.03
CA THR A 243 -10.10 14.25 31.78
C THR A 243 -8.88 14.18 30.87
N ALA A 244 -9.01 13.65 29.66
CA ALA A 244 -7.91 13.57 28.70
C ALA A 244 -7.71 14.90 27.98
N ASP A 245 -6.45 15.31 27.82
CA ASP A 245 -6.09 16.49 27.02
C ASP A 245 -6.31 16.19 25.53
N PRO A 246 -7.22 16.91 24.86
CA PRO A 246 -7.52 16.64 23.45
C PRO A 246 -6.32 16.82 22.51
N ALA A 247 -5.37 17.68 22.84
CA ALA A 247 -4.17 17.89 22.02
C ALA A 247 -3.23 16.68 22.06
N ILE A 248 -3.08 16.06 23.24
CA ILE A 248 -2.27 14.83 23.41
C ILE A 248 -2.92 13.65 22.69
N VAL A 249 -4.25 13.50 22.82
CA VAL A 249 -5.01 12.45 22.14
C VAL A 249 -4.92 12.62 20.62
N LEU A 250 -5.00 13.85 20.11
CA LEU A 250 -4.85 14.15 18.68
C LEU A 250 -3.46 13.75 18.17
N GLN A 251 -2.40 14.09 18.90
CA GLN A 251 -1.04 13.73 18.53
C GLN A 251 -0.87 12.20 18.46
N SER A 252 -1.31 11.48 19.48
CA SER A 252 -1.26 10.01 19.51
C SER A 252 -2.05 9.37 18.37
N LEU A 253 -3.19 9.97 18.02
CA LEU A 253 -4.01 9.51 16.89
C LEU A 253 -3.31 9.73 15.54
N LEU A 254 -2.63 10.86 15.36
CA LEU A 254 -1.84 11.14 14.16
C LEU A 254 -0.67 10.16 14.01
N GLU A 255 -0.02 9.78 15.10
CA GLU A 255 1.04 8.76 15.09
C GLU A 255 0.51 7.40 14.64
N VAL A 256 -0.60 6.93 15.21
CA VAL A 256 -1.25 5.67 14.80
C VAL A 256 -1.71 5.74 13.35
N SER A 257 -2.29 6.86 12.92
CA SER A 257 -2.72 7.06 11.53
C SER A 257 -1.53 6.96 10.57
N ALA A 258 -0.40 7.60 10.88
CA ALA A 258 0.81 7.53 10.07
C ALA A 258 1.38 6.09 9.98
N GLU A 259 1.32 5.33 11.08
CA GLU A 259 1.75 3.92 11.08
C GLU A 259 0.82 3.03 10.22
N ILE A 260 -0.49 3.27 10.25
CA ILE A 260 -1.47 2.58 9.40
C ILE A 260 -1.20 2.89 7.93
N GLU A 261 -1.06 4.17 7.58
CA GLU A 261 -0.78 4.60 6.20
C GLU A 261 0.53 4.02 5.67
N ASN A 262 1.59 4.02 6.47
CA ASN A 262 2.86 3.38 6.09
C ASN A 262 2.68 1.86 5.86
N THR A 263 1.86 1.21 6.68
CA THR A 263 1.56 -0.23 6.54
C THR A 263 0.76 -0.52 5.27
N ILE A 264 -0.21 0.33 4.93
CA ILE A 264 -0.96 0.29 3.66
C ILE A 264 0.01 0.45 2.49
N ALA A 265 0.85 1.50 2.50
CA ALA A 265 1.81 1.77 1.43
C ALA A 265 2.77 0.60 1.18
N GLN A 266 3.31 -0.01 2.24
CA GLN A 266 4.20 -1.18 2.15
C GLN A 266 3.50 -2.46 1.64
N SER A 267 2.17 -2.54 1.76
CA SER A 267 1.40 -3.74 1.41
C SER A 267 0.62 -3.62 0.10
N SER A 268 0.35 -2.40 -0.35
CA SER A 268 -0.51 -2.09 -1.51
C SER A 268 -0.07 -2.78 -2.79
N PHE A 269 1.24 -2.77 -3.10
CA PHE A 269 1.78 -3.46 -4.27
C PHE A 269 1.49 -4.97 -4.19
N ARG A 270 1.72 -5.62 -3.04
CA ARG A 270 1.53 -7.07 -2.88
C ARG A 270 0.05 -7.44 -2.96
N PHE A 271 -0.84 -6.66 -2.34
CA PHE A 271 -2.28 -6.93 -2.38
C PHE A 271 -2.85 -6.70 -3.78
N GLY A 272 -2.50 -5.60 -4.45
CA GLY A 272 -2.90 -5.35 -5.82
C GLY A 272 -2.38 -6.41 -6.81
N ALA A 273 -1.12 -6.85 -6.67
CA ALA A 273 -0.57 -7.94 -7.47
C ALA A 273 -1.30 -9.26 -7.20
N THR A 274 -1.66 -9.54 -5.95
CA THR A 274 -2.41 -10.75 -5.57
C THR A 274 -3.78 -10.77 -6.25
N GLU A 275 -4.52 -9.67 -6.23
CA GLU A 275 -5.81 -9.56 -6.91
C GLU A 275 -5.69 -9.76 -8.43
N ALA A 276 -4.66 -9.17 -9.04
CA ALA A 276 -4.40 -9.34 -10.46
C ALA A 276 -4.09 -10.80 -10.82
N TYR A 277 -3.26 -11.48 -10.04
CA TYR A 277 -2.92 -12.88 -10.26
C TYR A 277 -4.08 -13.83 -9.98
N GLU A 278 -4.91 -13.58 -8.97
CA GLU A 278 -6.15 -14.31 -8.71
C GLU A 278 -7.07 -14.28 -9.94
N LYS A 279 -7.27 -13.11 -10.53
CA LYS A 279 -8.07 -12.96 -11.77
C LYS A 279 -7.50 -13.78 -12.91
N ILE A 280 -6.17 -13.82 -13.05
CA ILE A 280 -5.51 -14.64 -14.09
C ILE A 280 -5.74 -16.14 -13.82
N VAL A 281 -5.58 -16.62 -12.59
CA VAL A 281 -5.85 -18.03 -12.22
C VAL A 281 -7.26 -18.42 -12.62
N ASN A 282 -8.25 -17.63 -12.21
CA ASN A 282 -9.66 -17.90 -12.50
C ASN A 282 -9.95 -17.88 -14.00
N GLN A 283 -9.36 -16.94 -14.74
CA GLN A 283 -9.45 -16.90 -16.20
C GLN A 283 -8.83 -18.14 -16.86
N ARG A 284 -7.64 -18.58 -16.41
CA ARG A 284 -6.95 -19.74 -16.98
C ARG A 284 -7.71 -21.03 -16.73
N ILE A 285 -8.32 -21.17 -15.55
CA ILE A 285 -9.21 -22.30 -15.23
C ILE A 285 -10.46 -22.25 -16.12
N GLY A 286 -11.12 -21.11 -16.22
CA GLY A 286 -12.33 -20.97 -17.05
C GLY A 286 -12.13 -21.33 -18.51
N VAL A 287 -10.97 -20.98 -19.10
CA VAL A 287 -10.67 -21.33 -20.51
C VAL A 287 -10.27 -22.80 -20.72
N LEU A 288 -10.05 -23.60 -19.65
CA LEU A 288 -9.90 -25.04 -19.76
C LEU A 288 -11.23 -25.72 -20.11
N ARG A 289 -12.37 -25.07 -19.82
CA ARG A 289 -13.71 -25.66 -20.03
C ARG A 289 -13.81 -27.06 -19.45
N GLU A 290 -13.62 -27.10 -18.12
CA GLU A 290 -13.52 -28.36 -17.37
C GLU A 290 -14.88 -29.08 -17.28
N GLU A 291 -14.83 -30.39 -17.44
CA GLU A 291 -15.89 -31.32 -17.09
C GLU A 291 -15.36 -32.35 -16.09
N ARG A 292 -16.21 -32.85 -15.23
CA ARG A 292 -15.80 -33.86 -14.25
C ARG A 292 -15.39 -35.16 -14.94
N PHE A 293 -14.27 -35.70 -14.52
CA PHE A 293 -13.81 -37.02 -14.92
C PHE A 293 -14.22 -38.04 -13.85
N GLU A 294 -15.06 -39.02 -14.19
CA GLU A 294 -15.58 -40.03 -13.26
C GLU A 294 -16.09 -39.47 -11.94
N GLY A 295 -16.80 -38.36 -11.95
CA GLY A 295 -17.36 -37.72 -10.76
C GLY A 295 -16.33 -37.09 -9.82
N ARG A 296 -15.04 -37.05 -10.16
CA ARG A 296 -13.97 -36.46 -9.36
C ARG A 296 -14.01 -34.94 -9.43
N GLN A 297 -13.38 -34.31 -8.42
CA GLN A 297 -13.24 -32.85 -8.38
C GLN A 297 -12.38 -32.33 -9.54
N THR A 298 -12.81 -31.23 -10.13
CA THR A 298 -12.05 -30.50 -11.17
C THR A 298 -10.97 -29.61 -10.53
N PHE A 299 -10.06 -29.05 -11.36
CA PHE A 299 -9.11 -28.03 -10.89
C PHE A 299 -9.84 -26.80 -10.37
N GLY A 300 -10.91 -26.35 -11.05
CA GLY A 300 -11.75 -25.23 -10.60
C GLY A 300 -12.40 -25.49 -9.26
N GLU A 301 -12.97 -26.69 -9.03
CA GLU A 301 -13.54 -27.06 -7.75
C GLU A 301 -12.47 -27.14 -6.64
N PHE A 302 -11.27 -27.62 -6.96
CA PHE A 302 -10.15 -27.59 -6.02
C PHE A 302 -9.79 -26.15 -5.64
N MET A 303 -9.66 -25.24 -6.61
CA MET A 303 -9.35 -23.84 -6.37
C MET A 303 -10.44 -23.13 -5.56
N MET A 304 -11.71 -23.34 -5.89
CA MET A 304 -12.83 -22.79 -5.13
C MET A 304 -12.80 -23.20 -3.66
N ARG A 305 -12.35 -24.42 -3.35
CA ARG A 305 -12.32 -24.96 -1.97
C ARG A 305 -11.06 -24.60 -1.20
N ARG A 306 -9.92 -24.36 -1.87
CA ARG A 306 -8.62 -24.20 -1.21
C ARG A 306 -7.95 -22.86 -1.46
N PHE A 307 -8.08 -22.31 -2.67
CA PHE A 307 -7.45 -21.05 -3.07
C PHE A 307 -8.34 -19.83 -2.78
N ASP A 308 -9.62 -19.87 -3.16
CA ASP A 308 -10.53 -18.75 -2.95
C ASP A 308 -10.66 -18.28 -1.49
N PRO A 309 -10.74 -19.19 -0.47
CA PRO A 309 -10.76 -18.73 0.92
C PRO A 309 -9.50 -17.97 1.32
N ALA A 310 -8.34 -18.36 0.78
CA ALA A 310 -7.09 -17.64 1.01
C ALA A 310 -7.13 -16.23 0.40
N MET A 311 -7.66 -16.10 -0.81
CA MET A 311 -7.80 -14.79 -1.49
C MET A 311 -8.80 -13.88 -0.77
N ARG A 312 -9.92 -14.44 -0.29
CA ARG A 312 -10.87 -13.69 0.56
C ARG A 312 -10.21 -13.18 1.84
N THR A 313 -9.32 -13.95 2.46
CA THR A 313 -8.55 -13.51 3.64
C THR A 313 -7.69 -12.30 3.29
N VAL A 314 -6.98 -12.32 2.16
CA VAL A 314 -6.17 -11.19 1.69
C VAL A 314 -7.05 -9.95 1.52
N LYS A 315 -8.16 -10.07 0.78
CA LYS A 315 -9.08 -8.96 0.51
C LYS A 315 -9.71 -8.41 1.79
N SER A 316 -10.10 -9.27 2.72
CA SER A 316 -10.62 -8.85 4.02
C SER A 316 -9.57 -8.08 4.83
N THR A 317 -8.30 -8.52 4.81
CA THR A 317 -7.20 -7.84 5.48
C THR A 317 -6.97 -6.44 4.91
N GLU A 318 -6.91 -6.32 3.59
CA GLU A 318 -6.78 -5.04 2.89
C GLU A 318 -7.93 -4.08 3.24
N ASN A 319 -9.17 -4.54 3.12
CA ASN A 319 -10.36 -3.75 3.45
C ASN A 319 -10.37 -3.29 4.92
N ARG A 320 -9.93 -4.16 5.83
CA ARG A 320 -9.83 -3.84 7.26
C ARG A 320 -8.78 -2.77 7.53
N LEU A 321 -7.61 -2.82 6.87
CA LEU A 321 -6.59 -1.77 6.96
C LEU A 321 -7.14 -0.41 6.51
N HIS A 322 -7.80 -0.36 5.36
CA HIS A 322 -8.42 0.87 4.87
C HIS A 322 -9.52 1.39 5.81
N ALA A 323 -10.36 0.50 6.36
CA ALA A 323 -11.37 0.89 7.32
C ALA A 323 -10.78 1.47 8.63
N MET A 324 -9.62 0.97 9.07
CA MET A 324 -8.88 1.55 10.20
C MET A 324 -8.33 2.93 9.88
N SER A 325 -7.73 3.13 8.70
CA SER A 325 -7.27 4.43 8.23
C SER A 325 -8.41 5.44 8.17
N ASP A 326 -9.54 5.09 7.55
CA ASP A 326 -10.72 5.95 7.50
C ASP A 326 -11.26 6.30 8.89
N ARG A 327 -11.23 5.35 9.84
CA ARG A 327 -11.66 5.58 11.22
C ARG A 327 -10.72 6.55 11.92
N ALA A 328 -9.41 6.40 11.75
CA ALA A 328 -8.41 7.28 12.32
C ALA A 328 -8.52 8.71 11.77
N LEU A 329 -8.71 8.86 10.46
CA LEU A 329 -8.90 10.16 9.81
C LEU A 329 -10.13 10.88 10.34
N ARG A 330 -11.30 10.21 10.38
CA ARG A 330 -12.54 10.81 10.92
C ARG A 330 -12.40 11.22 12.37
N ALA A 331 -11.73 10.41 13.19
CA ALA A 331 -11.47 10.74 14.60
C ALA A 331 -10.55 11.96 14.73
N GLY A 332 -9.51 12.03 13.88
CA GLY A 332 -8.59 13.16 13.81
C GLY A 332 -9.28 14.47 13.47
N ASP A 333 -10.19 14.49 12.50
CA ASP A 333 -10.95 15.67 12.12
C ASP A 333 -11.86 16.17 13.26
N LEU A 334 -12.51 15.25 13.97
CA LEU A 334 -13.34 15.59 15.14
C LEU A 334 -12.50 16.16 16.27
N LEU A 335 -11.36 15.54 16.59
CA LEU A 335 -10.45 16.05 17.64
C LEU A 335 -9.85 17.39 17.27
N ARG A 336 -9.44 17.58 16.03
CA ARG A 336 -8.91 18.86 15.56
C ARG A 336 -9.92 19.98 15.78
N THR A 337 -11.18 19.74 15.41
CA THR A 337 -12.27 20.68 15.62
C THR A 337 -12.44 21.00 17.11
N ARG A 338 -12.39 20.00 18.00
CA ARG A 338 -12.47 20.18 19.44
C ARG A 338 -11.32 21.00 19.99
N VAL A 339 -10.08 20.69 19.62
CA VAL A 339 -8.87 21.44 20.00
C VAL A 339 -8.97 22.91 19.57
N ASP A 340 -9.42 23.16 18.34
CA ASP A 340 -9.61 24.52 17.81
C ASP A 340 -10.67 25.30 18.60
N VAL A 341 -11.78 24.68 18.98
CA VAL A 341 -12.83 25.29 19.82
C VAL A 341 -12.30 25.62 21.23
N GLU A 342 -11.61 24.67 21.87
CA GLU A 342 -11.03 24.87 23.21
C GLU A 342 -9.98 25.99 23.19
N ARG A 343 -9.12 26.02 22.16
CA ARG A 343 -8.11 27.07 21.98
C ARG A 343 -8.73 28.44 21.77
N SER A 344 -9.84 28.50 20.99
CA SER A 344 -10.59 29.72 20.76
C SER A 344 -11.24 30.21 22.04
N ALA A 345 -11.79 29.33 22.89
CA ALA A 345 -12.38 29.69 24.19
C ALA A 345 -11.30 30.24 25.14
N GLN A 346 -10.14 29.62 25.23
CA GLN A 346 -8.99 30.09 26.02
C GLN A 346 -8.52 31.48 25.57
N ASN A 347 -8.40 31.69 24.25
CA ASN A 347 -8.04 32.97 23.67
C ASN A 347 -9.07 34.07 24.03
N GLN A 348 -10.36 33.75 23.99
CA GLN A 348 -11.43 34.68 24.37
C GLN A 348 -11.38 35.03 25.85
N GLU A 349 -11.09 34.08 26.73
CA GLU A 349 -10.92 34.30 28.14
C GLU A 349 -9.70 35.21 28.44
N LEU A 350 -8.57 34.95 27.75
CA LEU A 350 -7.39 35.81 27.84
C LEU A 350 -7.68 37.22 27.37
N LEU A 351 -8.36 37.42 26.23
CA LEU A 351 -8.76 38.75 25.73
C LEU A 351 -9.67 39.47 26.72
N THR A 352 -10.67 38.76 27.28
CA THR A 352 -11.56 39.32 28.31
C THR A 352 -10.79 39.74 29.58
N SER A 353 -9.80 38.95 29.99
CA SER A 353 -8.91 39.30 31.13
C SER A 353 -8.05 40.51 30.82
N MET A 354 -7.51 40.60 29.60
CA MET A 354 -6.72 41.77 29.15
C MET A 354 -7.58 43.04 29.10
N ASP A 355 -8.82 42.95 28.61
CA ASP A 355 -9.77 44.07 28.55
C ASP A 355 -10.11 44.57 29.94
N LYS A 356 -10.38 43.67 30.91
CA LYS A 356 -10.58 44.04 32.33
C LYS A 356 -9.37 44.74 32.93
N ARG A 357 -8.15 44.27 32.63
CA ARG A 357 -6.92 44.93 33.10
C ARG A 357 -6.75 46.32 32.51
N ALA A 358 -7.03 46.47 31.20
CA ALA A 358 -6.99 47.75 30.52
C ALA A 358 -8.00 48.75 31.12
N ASP A 359 -9.25 48.31 31.41
CA ASP A 359 -10.27 49.14 32.05
C ASP A 359 -9.85 49.57 33.47
N LEU A 360 -9.29 48.66 34.29
CA LEU A 360 -8.77 48.97 35.60
C LEU A 360 -7.61 49.99 35.52
N GLN A 361 -6.72 49.85 34.54
CA GLN A 361 -5.60 50.75 34.32
C GLN A 361 -6.09 52.15 33.92
N LEU A 362 -7.09 52.25 33.04
CA LEU A 362 -7.73 53.53 32.70
C LEU A 362 -8.41 54.19 33.89
N ARG A 363 -9.10 53.43 34.76
CA ARG A 363 -9.70 53.92 35.99
C ARG A 363 -8.66 54.45 36.97
N LEU A 364 -7.55 53.69 37.15
CA LEU A 364 -6.44 54.12 37.99
C LEU A 364 -5.84 55.44 37.48
N GLN A 365 -5.58 55.52 36.18
CA GLN A 365 -5.06 56.72 35.53
C GLN A 365 -5.97 57.93 35.76
N LYS A 366 -7.29 57.79 35.54
CA LYS A 366 -8.28 58.85 35.82
C LYS A 366 -8.26 59.29 37.28
N THR A 367 -8.12 58.33 38.21
CA THR A 367 -8.04 58.65 39.68
C THR A 367 -6.79 59.41 39.99
N VAL A 368 -5.64 59.01 39.45
CA VAL A 368 -4.33 59.68 39.66
C VAL A 368 -4.36 61.08 39.03
N GLU A 369 -4.93 61.23 37.84
CA GLU A 369 -5.14 62.53 37.19
C GLU A 369 -6.01 63.45 38.05
N GLY A 370 -7.12 62.96 38.63
CA GLY A 370 -8.00 63.73 39.53
C GLY A 370 -7.26 64.21 40.81
N LEU A 371 -6.48 63.32 41.45
CA LEU A 371 -5.67 63.64 42.59
C LEU A 371 -4.57 64.66 42.24
N SER A 372 -3.95 64.53 41.08
CA SER A 372 -2.94 65.47 40.58
C SER A 372 -3.51 66.87 40.38
N VAL A 373 -4.73 67.01 39.83
CA VAL A 373 -5.41 68.28 39.67
C VAL A 373 -5.58 68.98 41.06
N VAL A 374 -6.04 68.24 42.05
CA VAL A 374 -6.22 68.77 43.42
C VAL A 374 -4.88 69.23 44.04
N ALA A 375 -3.85 68.36 43.91
CA ALA A 375 -2.52 68.69 44.46
C ALA A 375 -1.89 69.92 43.76
N ILE A 376 -1.90 69.94 42.42
CA ILE A 376 -1.38 71.05 41.62
C ILE A 376 -2.14 72.35 41.97
N SER A 377 -3.45 72.25 42.05
CA SER A 377 -4.29 73.39 42.38
C SER A 377 -3.97 73.95 43.81
N TYR A 378 -3.79 73.08 44.79
CA TYR A 378 -3.42 73.44 46.13
C TYR A 378 -2.05 74.17 46.18
N TYR A 379 -1.04 73.60 45.49
CA TYR A 379 0.29 74.27 45.44
C TYR A 379 0.23 75.58 44.65
N ALA A 380 -0.50 75.65 43.58
CA ALA A 380 -0.65 76.84 42.75
C ALA A 380 -1.34 78.00 43.53
N VAL A 381 -2.43 77.68 44.29
CA VAL A 381 -3.09 78.68 45.18
C VAL A 381 -2.12 79.17 46.21
N ASN A 382 -1.37 78.25 46.89
CA ASN A 382 -0.37 78.67 47.88
C ASN A 382 0.72 79.60 47.28
N LEU A 383 1.22 79.26 46.08
CA LEU A 383 2.21 80.07 45.37
C LEU A 383 1.68 81.47 45.06
N VAL A 384 0.42 81.54 44.57
CA VAL A 384 -0.24 82.83 44.32
C VAL A 384 -0.36 83.64 45.61
N LEU A 385 -0.74 83.00 46.74
CA LEU A 385 -0.83 83.66 48.06
C LEU A 385 0.55 84.14 48.56
N TYR A 386 1.63 83.39 48.32
CA TYR A 386 2.99 83.87 48.66
C TYR A 386 3.44 85.06 47.82
N LEU A 387 3.13 85.05 46.50
CA LEU A 387 3.49 86.15 45.60
C LEU A 387 2.70 87.45 45.87
N THR A 388 1.49 87.31 46.36
CA THR A 388 0.62 88.44 46.71
C THR A 388 0.81 88.97 48.14
N GLY A 389 1.64 88.26 48.94
CA GLY A 389 1.95 88.68 50.31
C GLY A 389 2.39 90.15 50.48
N PRO A 390 3.27 90.74 49.65
CA PRO A 390 3.67 92.16 49.70
C PRO A 390 2.51 93.10 49.38
N LEU A 391 1.50 92.71 48.61
CA LEU A 391 0.33 93.54 48.31
C LEU A 391 -0.62 93.69 49.48
N GLU A 392 -0.63 92.77 50.47
CA GLU A 392 -1.36 92.85 51.72
C GLU A 392 -0.89 94.06 52.59
N GLN A 393 0.42 94.25 52.60
CA GLN A 393 1.00 95.38 53.32
C GLN A 393 0.83 96.77 52.66
N SER A 394 0.71 96.77 51.29
CA SER A 394 0.64 98.03 50.55
C SER A 394 -0.79 98.56 50.32
N PHE A 395 -1.82 97.63 50.23
CA PHE A 395 -3.20 97.94 49.85
C PHE A 395 -4.25 97.56 50.89
N GLY A 396 -3.86 96.99 52.05
CA GLY A 396 -4.77 96.69 53.16
C GLY A 396 -5.81 95.61 52.88
N VAL A 397 -5.60 94.76 51.85
CA VAL A 397 -6.52 93.71 51.42
C VAL A 397 -6.28 92.46 52.26
N SER A 398 -7.34 91.87 52.90
CA SER A 398 -7.17 90.72 53.78
C SER A 398 -6.78 89.45 52.95
N LYS A 399 -5.90 88.61 53.51
CA LYS A 399 -5.47 87.30 52.95
C LYS A 399 -6.66 86.42 52.55
N ALA A 400 -7.76 86.46 53.28
CA ALA A 400 -8.97 85.69 53.04
C ALA A 400 -9.66 86.12 51.75
N LEU A 401 -9.66 87.40 51.39
CA LEU A 401 -10.26 87.95 50.22
C LEU A 401 -9.44 87.58 48.93
N ILE A 402 -8.12 87.63 49.04
CA ILE A 402 -7.17 87.23 48.00
C ILE A 402 -7.34 85.71 47.71
N ALA A 403 -7.40 84.93 48.78
CA ALA A 403 -7.60 83.46 48.62
C ALA A 403 -8.96 83.13 48.00
N ALA A 404 -10.02 83.86 48.40
CA ALA A 404 -11.37 83.64 47.84
C ALA A 404 -11.48 83.92 46.32
N ILE A 405 -10.71 84.90 45.80
CA ILE A 405 -10.69 85.27 44.40
C ILE A 405 -9.66 84.41 43.62
N ALA A 406 -8.52 84.12 44.15
CA ALA A 406 -7.44 83.37 43.51
C ALA A 406 -7.80 81.87 43.35
N THR A 407 -8.46 81.27 44.36
CA THR A 407 -8.79 79.82 44.32
C THR A 407 -9.63 79.41 43.10
N PRO A 408 -10.77 80.04 42.78
CA PRO A 408 -11.57 79.63 41.62
C PRO A 408 -10.85 79.88 40.28
N ILE A 409 -10.04 80.94 40.18
CA ILE A 409 -9.25 81.27 39.00
C ILE A 409 -8.18 80.22 38.76
N VAL A 410 -7.41 79.85 39.80
CA VAL A 410 -6.40 78.82 39.74
C VAL A 410 -6.97 77.49 39.43
N LEU A 411 -8.11 77.08 40.03
CA LEU A 411 -8.83 75.87 39.75
C LEU A 411 -9.25 75.82 38.27
N LEU A 412 -9.78 76.89 37.73
CA LEU A 412 -10.20 76.97 36.31
C LEU A 412 -8.98 76.88 35.41
N CYS A 413 -7.88 77.57 35.68
CA CYS A 413 -6.65 77.47 34.87
C CYS A 413 -6.03 76.09 34.89
N VAL A 414 -5.93 75.43 36.05
CA VAL A 414 -5.41 74.05 36.17
C VAL A 414 -6.33 73.11 35.48
N TRP A 415 -7.64 73.26 35.60
CA TRP A 415 -8.63 72.41 34.87
C TRP A 415 -8.49 72.56 33.38
N ILE A 416 -8.37 73.79 32.85
CA ILE A 416 -8.20 74.01 31.37
C ILE A 416 -6.85 73.42 30.92
N MET A 417 -5.78 73.60 31.68
CA MET A 417 -4.46 73.06 31.38
C MET A 417 -4.48 71.52 31.30
N VAL A 418 -5.05 70.84 32.28
CA VAL A 418 -5.15 69.39 32.32
C VAL A 418 -6.03 68.88 31.19
N ASN A 419 -7.17 69.60 30.97
CA ASN A 419 -8.08 69.20 29.85
C ASN A 419 -7.45 69.39 28.45
N ARG A 420 -6.57 70.36 28.30
CA ARG A 420 -5.78 70.61 27.07
C ARG A 420 -4.72 69.54 26.84
N ILE A 421 -4.01 69.13 27.91
CA ILE A 421 -3.03 68.06 27.89
C ILE A 421 -3.71 66.75 27.51
N ARG A 422 -4.87 66.48 28.13
CA ARG A 422 -5.66 65.27 27.82
C ARG A 422 -6.09 65.19 26.33
N LYS A 423 -6.55 66.30 25.75
CA LYS A 423 -6.92 66.35 24.33
C LYS A 423 -5.74 66.22 23.37
N HIS A 424 -4.51 66.39 23.83
CA HIS A 424 -3.30 66.17 23.00
C HIS A 424 -2.74 64.74 23.11
N MET A 425 -3.21 63.95 24.10
CA MET A 425 -2.78 62.58 24.34
C MET A 425 -3.80 61.52 23.90
N GLU A 426 -5.04 61.95 23.61
CA GLU A 426 -6.04 61.16 22.88
C GLU A 426 -5.84 61.33 21.34
#